data_41d6f181ae3bf9f16f7d682d6c0cbf27
#
_entry.id   41d6f181ae3bf9f16f7d682d6c0cbf27
#
_cell.length_a   1.000
_cell.length_b   1.000
_cell.length_c   1.000
_cell.angle_alpha   90.00
_cell.angle_beta   90.00
_cell.angle_gamma   90.00
#
_symmetry.space_group_name_H-M   'P 1'
#
loop_
_entity.id
_entity.type
_entity.pdbx_description
1 polymer ?
#
loop_
_entity_poly.entity_id
_entity_poly.type
_entity_poly.pdbx_seq_one_letter_code
_entity_poly.pdbx_strand_id
1 'polypeptide(L)'
;AFCLFASLHMQAQFLDYGSDPVRFKWNIVKLPHYNLVYPQGNDSMAYNYALYLENAYPHLQKTIGTGMQKKFPVILHPANMSSNGLVSWAPRRMELITTPSSKLDGVSWDKHLVLHESRHVLQTSKVMRGWFKPLYYIIGEQAAGVAAFFMPSWFLEGDAVGTETSMSNGGRWRLPEFSMPYRAQMLGEGKNYSFDKWYLGSYKDYTGDYYALGYNLTSFARHRFGADIWDKTTTRYVNRFFAIPMFSNAFKHNAGISIDGLYNETFDFLRDEWRKMDTAAVIPDYLSPKPGKYTSYRYPQAVNDSTVIAVKSGLQDINS
;
A
#
# COMPACT_ATOMS: atom_id res chain seq x y z
N ALA A 1 11.74 31.32 0.91
CA ALA A 1 11.69 30.19 1.87
C ALA A 1 10.79 29.06 1.36
N PHE A 2 9.59 29.35 0.84
CA PHE A 2 8.66 28.33 0.32
C PHE A 2 9.20 27.58 -0.91
N CYS A 3 9.92 28.26 -1.80
CA CYS A 3 10.55 27.65 -2.99
C CYS A 3 11.71 26.72 -2.65
N LEU A 4 12.44 26.96 -1.55
CA LEU A 4 13.54 26.10 -1.12
C LEU A 4 13.04 24.77 -0.53
N PHE A 5 11.90 24.77 0.19
CA PHE A 5 11.29 23.54 0.70
C PHE A 5 10.72 22.66 -0.42
N ALA A 6 10.16 23.26 -1.47
CA ALA A 6 9.67 22.50 -2.62
C ALA A 6 10.81 21.79 -3.39
N SER A 7 12.01 22.38 -3.46
CA SER A 7 13.14 21.80 -4.17
C SER A 7 13.78 20.59 -3.45
N LEU A 8 13.71 20.53 -2.12
CA LEU A 8 14.25 19.40 -1.35
C LEU A 8 13.41 18.11 -1.47
N HIS A 9 12.11 18.24 -1.76
CA HIS A 9 11.23 17.09 -1.96
C HIS A 9 11.16 16.59 -3.42
N MET A 10 11.68 17.35 -4.37
CA MET A 10 11.72 16.95 -5.78
C MET A 10 12.70 15.80 -6.06
N GLN A 11 13.74 15.60 -5.24
CA GLN A 11 14.70 14.50 -5.43
C GLN A 11 14.11 13.11 -5.16
N ALA A 12 13.10 13.01 -4.32
CA ALA A 12 12.43 11.73 -4.01
C ALA A 12 11.59 11.15 -5.18
N GLN A 13 11.32 11.95 -6.21
CA GLN A 13 10.54 11.51 -7.38
C GLN A 13 11.40 10.93 -8.51
N PHE A 14 12.69 11.13 -8.47
CA PHE A 14 13.66 10.52 -9.39
C PHE A 14 14.25 9.26 -8.75
N LEU A 15 13.38 8.42 -8.20
CA LEU A 15 13.81 7.07 -7.87
C LEU A 15 14.16 6.38 -9.19
N ASP A 16 15.29 5.71 -9.19
CA ASP A 16 15.87 4.97 -10.33
C ASP A 16 15.04 3.70 -10.61
N TYR A 17 13.73 3.89 -10.80
CA TYR A 17 12.82 2.83 -11.18
C TYR A 17 12.93 2.64 -12.69
N GLY A 18 13.37 1.46 -13.08
CA GLY A 18 13.40 1.07 -14.46
C GLY A 18 14.56 1.66 -15.24
N SER A 19 15.78 1.32 -14.86
CA SER A 19 16.93 1.43 -15.77
C SER A 19 16.78 0.35 -16.85
N ASP A 20 15.89 0.61 -17.80
CA ASP A 20 15.74 -0.28 -18.94
C ASP A 20 16.93 -0.14 -19.89
N PRO A 21 17.30 -1.22 -20.59
CA PRO A 21 18.35 -1.14 -21.60
C PRO A 21 18.07 -0.07 -22.67
N VAL A 22 19.04 0.81 -22.92
CA VAL A 22 18.96 1.91 -23.90
C VAL A 22 18.54 1.43 -25.30
N ARG A 23 18.83 0.18 -25.64
CA ARG A 23 18.47 -0.44 -26.93
C ARG A 23 16.98 -0.72 -27.08
N PHE A 24 16.18 -0.61 -26.03
CA PHE A 24 14.74 -0.88 -26.12
C PHE A 24 14.07 0.13 -27.06
N LYS A 25 13.25 -0.40 -27.96
CA LYS A 25 12.30 0.37 -28.74
C LYS A 25 10.93 0.23 -28.09
N TRP A 26 10.23 1.34 -27.93
CA TRP A 26 9.00 1.40 -27.17
C TRP A 26 7.78 1.46 -28.09
N ASN A 27 6.75 0.73 -27.75
CA ASN A 27 5.43 0.78 -28.32
C ASN A 27 4.48 1.53 -27.36
N ILE A 28 3.47 2.19 -27.93
CA ILE A 28 2.41 2.85 -27.18
C ILE A 28 1.06 2.36 -27.67
N VAL A 29 0.26 1.79 -26.77
CA VAL A 29 -1.13 1.41 -27.04
C VAL A 29 -2.05 2.37 -26.31
N LYS A 30 -2.96 3.00 -27.05
CA LYS A 30 -3.97 3.92 -26.51
C LYS A 30 -5.22 3.15 -26.12
N LEU A 31 -5.39 2.86 -24.84
CA LEU A 31 -6.57 2.24 -24.26
C LEU A 31 -7.65 3.31 -23.95
N PRO A 32 -8.89 2.92 -23.62
CA PRO A 32 -9.95 3.85 -23.20
C PRO A 32 -9.53 4.76 -22.06
N HIS A 33 -8.90 4.23 -21.01
CA HIS A 33 -8.54 4.97 -19.79
C HIS A 33 -7.04 5.16 -19.60
N TYR A 34 -6.20 4.36 -20.27
CA TYR A 34 -4.75 4.36 -20.11
C TYR A 34 -4.00 4.56 -21.43
N ASN A 35 -2.76 5.03 -21.35
CA ASN A 35 -1.78 4.96 -22.42
C ASN A 35 -0.70 3.98 -21.98
N LEU A 36 -0.69 2.75 -22.52
CA LEU A 36 0.24 1.71 -22.13
C LEU A 36 1.49 1.78 -22.98
N VAL A 37 2.65 1.92 -22.31
CA VAL A 37 3.99 2.00 -22.92
C VAL A 37 4.77 0.75 -22.53
N TYR A 38 5.33 0.05 -23.51
CA TYR A 38 6.06 -1.19 -23.28
C TYR A 38 7.13 -1.43 -24.35
N PRO A 39 8.20 -2.19 -24.04
CA PRO A 39 9.25 -2.50 -25.03
C PRO A 39 8.74 -3.45 -26.12
N GLN A 40 9.17 -3.24 -27.36
CA GLN A 40 8.86 -4.12 -28.48
C GLN A 40 9.21 -5.57 -28.17
N GLY A 41 8.38 -6.50 -28.67
CA GLY A 41 8.53 -7.94 -28.42
C GLY A 41 7.85 -8.44 -27.12
N ASN A 42 7.18 -7.55 -26.37
CA ASN A 42 6.45 -7.89 -25.15
C ASN A 42 4.93 -7.74 -25.32
N ASP A 43 4.40 -8.01 -26.52
CA ASP A 43 3.01 -7.75 -26.89
C ASP A 43 2.03 -8.59 -26.06
N SER A 44 2.33 -9.87 -25.79
CA SER A 44 1.48 -10.75 -24.98
C SER A 44 1.38 -10.25 -23.53
N MET A 45 2.50 -9.79 -22.95
CA MET A 45 2.51 -9.19 -21.62
C MET A 45 1.67 -7.91 -21.61
N ALA A 46 1.91 -7.02 -22.57
CA ALA A 46 1.19 -5.75 -22.69
C ALA A 46 -0.33 -5.97 -22.85
N TYR A 47 -0.73 -7.00 -23.60
CA TYR A 47 -2.13 -7.39 -23.75
C TYR A 47 -2.77 -7.78 -22.38
N ASN A 48 -2.09 -8.59 -21.59
CA ASN A 48 -2.59 -8.99 -20.26
C ASN A 48 -2.75 -7.79 -19.33
N TYR A 49 -1.73 -6.91 -19.28
CA TYR A 49 -1.82 -5.68 -18.48
C TYR A 49 -2.94 -4.76 -18.96
N ALA A 50 -3.11 -4.58 -20.27
CA ALA A 50 -4.20 -3.79 -20.85
C ALA A 50 -5.57 -4.33 -20.43
N LEU A 51 -5.75 -5.65 -20.51
CA LEU A 51 -6.98 -6.33 -20.13
C LEU A 51 -7.29 -6.13 -18.63
N TYR A 52 -6.29 -6.33 -17.74
CA TYR A 52 -6.48 -6.15 -16.29
C TYR A 52 -6.77 -4.70 -15.93
N LEU A 53 -6.06 -3.72 -16.52
CA LEU A 53 -6.25 -2.30 -16.28
C LEU A 53 -7.67 -1.85 -16.62
N GLU A 54 -8.15 -2.19 -17.81
CA GLU A 54 -9.47 -1.75 -18.26
C GLU A 54 -10.61 -2.49 -17.53
N ASN A 55 -10.44 -3.78 -17.23
CA ASN A 55 -11.45 -4.54 -16.50
C ASN A 55 -11.54 -4.10 -15.02
N ALA A 56 -10.45 -3.71 -14.40
CA ALA A 56 -10.45 -3.25 -13.01
C ALA A 56 -11.07 -1.86 -12.84
N TYR A 57 -10.87 -0.97 -13.81
CA TYR A 57 -11.21 0.45 -13.72
C TYR A 57 -12.66 0.75 -13.27
N PRO A 58 -13.72 0.16 -13.89
CA PRO A 58 -15.10 0.47 -13.53
C PRO A 58 -15.47 0.04 -12.10
N HIS A 59 -14.75 -0.92 -11.54
CA HIS A 59 -14.95 -1.39 -10.16
C HIS A 59 -14.20 -0.51 -9.16
N LEU A 60 -12.97 -0.15 -9.49
CA LEU A 60 -12.10 0.68 -8.65
C LEU A 60 -12.72 2.06 -8.38
N GLN A 61 -13.33 2.69 -9.39
CA GLN A 61 -13.89 4.02 -9.25
C GLN A 61 -15.11 4.07 -8.30
N LYS A 62 -15.88 3.00 -8.18
CA LYS A 62 -17.09 2.95 -7.35
C LYS A 62 -16.80 3.20 -5.88
N THR A 63 -15.72 2.62 -5.36
CA THR A 63 -15.41 2.61 -3.93
C THR A 63 -14.67 3.86 -3.44
N ILE A 64 -14.23 4.75 -4.36
CA ILE A 64 -13.61 6.04 -4.04
C ILE A 64 -14.43 7.23 -4.57
N GLY A 65 -15.52 6.95 -5.29
CA GLY A 65 -16.43 7.97 -5.82
C GLY A 65 -15.79 8.92 -6.83
N THR A 66 -14.79 8.44 -7.59
CA THR A 66 -14.12 9.25 -8.61
C THR A 66 -13.58 8.40 -9.75
N GLY A 67 -13.53 9.01 -10.95
CA GLY A 67 -12.82 8.47 -12.10
C GLY A 67 -11.66 9.38 -12.50
N MET A 68 -10.81 8.88 -13.39
CA MET A 68 -9.73 9.65 -14.00
C MET A 68 -10.29 10.76 -14.90
N GLN A 69 -9.67 11.93 -14.85
CA GLN A 69 -10.04 13.06 -15.71
C GLN A 69 -9.37 13.00 -17.10
N LYS A 70 -8.24 12.33 -17.19
CA LYS A 70 -7.44 12.14 -18.41
C LYS A 70 -6.85 10.74 -18.40
N LYS A 71 -6.58 10.20 -19.59
CA LYS A 71 -5.86 8.92 -19.73
C LYS A 71 -4.57 8.95 -18.93
N PHE A 72 -4.27 7.85 -18.24
CA PHE A 72 -3.10 7.74 -17.37
C PHE A 72 -1.99 6.96 -18.07
N PRO A 73 -0.76 7.50 -18.16
CA PRO A 73 0.37 6.77 -18.70
C PRO A 73 0.75 5.59 -17.79
N VAL A 74 0.93 4.41 -18.37
CA VAL A 74 1.41 3.20 -17.69
C VAL A 74 2.62 2.67 -18.44
N ILE A 75 3.73 2.48 -17.75
CA ILE A 75 4.99 2.03 -18.32
C ILE A 75 5.32 0.66 -17.75
N LEU A 76 5.59 -0.32 -18.63
CA LEU A 76 5.97 -1.67 -18.22
C LEU A 76 7.49 -1.85 -18.33
N HIS A 77 8.11 -2.32 -17.25
CA HIS A 77 9.55 -2.54 -17.10
C HIS A 77 9.87 -4.03 -16.95
N PRO A 78 10.13 -4.76 -18.06
CA PRO A 78 10.37 -6.21 -18.00
C PRO A 78 11.82 -6.59 -17.72
N ALA A 79 12.75 -5.64 -17.75
CA ALA A 79 14.18 -5.91 -17.62
C ALA A 79 14.74 -5.69 -16.20
N ASN A 80 13.91 -5.29 -15.26
CA ASN A 80 14.34 -5.06 -13.89
C ASN A 80 14.24 -6.36 -13.05
N MET A 81 15.19 -6.55 -12.13
CA MET A 81 15.27 -7.72 -11.26
C MET A 81 14.42 -7.58 -9.98
N SER A 82 13.99 -6.38 -9.64
CA SER A 82 13.08 -6.15 -8.51
C SER A 82 11.62 -6.30 -8.93
N SER A 83 10.77 -6.63 -7.97
CA SER A 83 9.32 -6.69 -8.16
C SER A 83 8.68 -5.50 -7.44
N ASN A 84 8.16 -4.53 -8.18
CA ASN A 84 7.58 -3.32 -7.60
C ASN A 84 6.60 -2.62 -8.55
N GLY A 85 5.81 -1.72 -8.00
CA GLY A 85 5.00 -0.75 -8.72
C GLY A 85 5.13 0.63 -8.11
N LEU A 86 4.82 1.66 -8.88
CA LEU A 86 4.86 3.04 -8.43
C LEU A 86 3.85 3.89 -9.20
N VAL A 87 3.11 4.73 -8.50
CA VAL A 87 2.37 5.85 -9.09
C VAL A 87 3.03 7.17 -8.73
N SER A 88 3.57 7.85 -9.73
CA SER A 88 4.12 9.20 -9.60
C SER A 88 3.07 10.25 -9.94
N TRP A 89 3.09 11.36 -9.21
CA TRP A 89 2.18 12.50 -9.47
C TRP A 89 2.78 13.58 -10.39
N ALA A 90 4.11 13.63 -10.54
CA ALA A 90 4.79 14.61 -11.40
C ALA A 90 6.17 14.13 -11.88
N PRO A 91 6.36 13.84 -13.15
CA PRO A 91 5.32 13.72 -14.16
C PRO A 91 4.40 12.53 -13.87
N ARG A 92 3.12 12.73 -14.11
CA ARG A 92 2.07 11.77 -13.79
C ARG A 92 2.20 10.50 -14.62
N ARG A 93 2.46 9.36 -13.95
CA ARG A 93 2.60 8.05 -14.57
C ARG A 93 2.51 6.92 -13.54
N MET A 94 2.22 5.74 -14.03
CA MET A 94 2.34 4.47 -13.30
C MET A 94 3.51 3.68 -13.92
N GLU A 95 4.41 3.20 -13.10
CA GLU A 95 5.52 2.33 -13.52
C GLU A 95 5.33 0.95 -12.89
N LEU A 96 5.31 -0.08 -13.72
CA LEU A 96 5.08 -1.45 -13.30
C LEU A 96 6.30 -2.31 -13.67
N ILE A 97 7.01 -2.79 -12.67
CA ILE A 97 8.09 -3.74 -12.86
C ILE A 97 7.47 -5.13 -12.93
N THR A 98 7.53 -5.73 -14.11
CA THR A 98 6.74 -6.93 -14.45
C THR A 98 7.34 -8.23 -13.96
N THR A 99 8.57 -8.22 -13.41
CA THR A 99 9.21 -9.37 -12.80
C THR A 99 8.39 -9.84 -11.59
N PRO A 100 7.93 -11.09 -11.55
CA PRO A 100 7.12 -11.59 -10.46
C PRO A 100 7.82 -11.52 -9.12
N SER A 101 7.05 -11.25 -8.06
CA SER A 101 7.55 -11.31 -6.69
C SER A 101 8.02 -12.72 -6.34
N SER A 102 9.11 -12.81 -5.58
CA SER A 102 9.57 -14.08 -4.98
C SER A 102 8.71 -14.52 -3.78
N LYS A 103 7.82 -13.64 -3.31
CA LYS A 103 6.87 -13.97 -2.22
C LYS A 103 5.69 -14.75 -2.80
N LEU A 104 5.10 -15.60 -1.96
CA LEU A 104 3.85 -16.26 -2.28
C LEU A 104 2.73 -15.22 -2.30
N ASP A 105 2.24 -14.93 -3.49
CA ASP A 105 1.05 -14.12 -3.71
C ASP A 105 -0.11 -15.03 -4.08
N GLY A 106 -1.28 -14.78 -3.51
CA GLY A 106 -2.50 -15.55 -3.81
C GLY A 106 -3.10 -15.26 -5.19
N VAL A 107 -2.51 -14.34 -5.95
CA VAL A 107 -2.89 -13.96 -7.32
C VAL A 107 -1.63 -13.73 -8.15
N SER A 108 -1.78 -13.78 -9.48
CA SER A 108 -0.66 -13.47 -10.38
C SER A 108 -0.15 -12.03 -10.15
N TRP A 109 1.15 -11.84 -10.28
CA TRP A 109 1.82 -10.57 -9.99
C TRP A 109 1.29 -9.40 -10.82
N ASP A 110 1.04 -9.60 -12.09
CA ASP A 110 0.48 -8.62 -13.00
C ASP A 110 -0.90 -8.12 -12.54
N LYS A 111 -1.78 -9.03 -12.15
CA LYS A 111 -3.10 -8.70 -11.61
C LYS A 111 -3.00 -7.98 -10.26
N HIS A 112 -2.11 -8.45 -9.38
CA HIS A 112 -1.87 -7.83 -8.08
C HIS A 112 -1.42 -6.37 -8.25
N LEU A 113 -0.38 -6.14 -9.06
CA LEU A 113 0.14 -4.80 -9.34
C LEU A 113 -0.94 -3.88 -9.91
N VAL A 114 -1.68 -4.35 -10.92
CA VAL A 114 -2.72 -3.54 -11.54
C VAL A 114 -3.76 -3.10 -10.53
N LEU A 115 -4.25 -4.00 -9.68
CA LEU A 115 -5.27 -3.66 -8.68
C LEU A 115 -4.74 -2.65 -7.65
N HIS A 116 -3.52 -2.84 -7.19
CA HIS A 116 -2.89 -1.97 -6.20
C HIS A 116 -2.58 -0.59 -6.76
N GLU A 117 -1.82 -0.52 -7.83
CA GLU A 117 -1.35 0.74 -8.41
C GLU A 117 -2.49 1.55 -9.05
N SER A 118 -3.46 0.89 -9.68
CA SER A 118 -4.64 1.60 -10.21
C SER A 118 -5.48 2.24 -9.10
N ARG A 119 -5.43 1.70 -7.87
CA ARG A 119 -6.05 2.35 -6.72
C ARG A 119 -5.36 3.67 -6.40
N HIS A 120 -4.03 3.72 -6.40
CA HIS A 120 -3.27 4.96 -6.22
C HIS A 120 -3.54 5.99 -7.32
N VAL A 121 -3.71 5.56 -8.56
CA VAL A 121 -4.15 6.46 -9.65
C VAL A 121 -5.47 7.14 -9.34
N LEU A 122 -6.43 6.40 -8.80
CA LEU A 122 -7.73 6.98 -8.44
C LEU A 122 -7.66 7.85 -7.18
N GLN A 123 -6.85 7.48 -6.19
CA GLN A 123 -6.58 8.32 -5.02
C GLN A 123 -5.97 9.66 -5.45
N THR A 124 -4.97 9.64 -6.34
CA THR A 124 -4.37 10.85 -6.91
C THR A 124 -5.41 11.67 -7.71
N SER A 125 -6.25 11.00 -8.49
CA SER A 125 -7.33 11.67 -9.24
C SER A 125 -8.38 12.30 -8.31
N LYS A 126 -8.63 11.69 -7.16
CA LYS A 126 -9.56 12.21 -6.15
C LYS A 126 -9.02 13.49 -5.50
N VAL A 127 -7.74 13.51 -5.14
CA VAL A 127 -7.14 14.70 -4.50
C VAL A 127 -6.97 15.86 -5.45
N MET A 128 -6.97 15.66 -6.76
CA MET A 128 -6.94 16.71 -7.77
C MET A 128 -8.30 17.41 -8.01
N ARG A 129 -9.15 17.43 -6.97
CA ARG A 129 -10.46 18.09 -6.94
C ARG A 129 -10.51 19.16 -5.86
N GLY A 130 -11.65 19.81 -5.71
CA GLY A 130 -11.86 20.83 -4.69
C GLY A 130 -10.82 21.94 -4.75
N TRP A 131 -10.24 22.30 -3.60
CA TRP A 131 -9.24 23.36 -3.45
C TRP A 131 -7.90 23.07 -4.14
N PHE A 132 -7.56 21.82 -4.38
CA PHE A 132 -6.31 21.47 -5.06
C PHE A 132 -6.39 21.65 -6.57
N LYS A 133 -7.60 21.70 -7.15
CA LYS A 133 -7.77 21.94 -8.58
C LYS A 133 -7.29 23.32 -9.04
N PRO A 134 -7.61 24.46 -8.38
CA PRO A 134 -7.00 25.76 -8.70
C PRO A 134 -5.47 25.74 -8.55
N LEU A 135 -4.94 25.06 -7.53
CA LEU A 135 -3.50 24.95 -7.31
C LEU A 135 -2.79 24.30 -8.50
N TYR A 136 -3.43 23.34 -9.17
CA TYR A 136 -2.92 22.73 -10.39
C TYR A 136 -2.61 23.75 -11.51
N TYR A 137 -3.42 24.79 -11.65
CA TYR A 137 -3.17 25.83 -12.67
C TYR A 137 -1.98 26.74 -12.32
N ILE A 138 -1.51 26.73 -11.08
CA ILE A 138 -0.37 27.52 -10.60
C ILE A 138 0.93 26.70 -10.63
N ILE A 139 0.92 25.48 -10.10
CA ILE A 139 2.12 24.63 -9.91
C ILE A 139 2.07 23.30 -10.69
N GLY A 140 1.09 23.13 -11.59
CA GLY A 140 0.97 21.93 -12.40
C GLY A 140 0.70 20.67 -11.58
N GLU A 141 1.25 19.56 -12.04
CA GLU A 141 1.06 18.25 -11.41
C GLU A 141 1.60 18.16 -9.97
N GLN A 142 2.48 19.07 -9.55
CA GLN A 142 2.96 19.15 -8.17
C GLN A 142 1.84 19.41 -7.15
N ALA A 143 0.72 19.96 -7.58
CA ALA A 143 -0.46 20.13 -6.73
C ALA A 143 -0.97 18.79 -6.16
N ALA A 144 -0.83 17.70 -6.91
CA ALA A 144 -1.17 16.36 -6.41
C ALA A 144 -0.23 15.90 -5.28
N GLY A 145 1.06 16.23 -5.39
CA GLY A 145 2.04 15.97 -4.32
C GLY A 145 1.72 16.74 -3.04
N VAL A 146 1.36 18.02 -3.17
CA VAL A 146 0.93 18.84 -2.02
C VAL A 146 -0.32 18.22 -1.36
N ALA A 147 -1.29 17.79 -2.17
CA ALA A 147 -2.47 17.13 -1.64
C ALA A 147 -2.14 15.79 -0.97
N ALA A 148 -1.32 14.95 -1.60
CA ALA A 148 -0.93 13.65 -1.06
C ALA A 148 -0.11 13.77 0.23
N PHE A 149 0.69 14.83 0.39
CA PHE A 149 1.51 15.05 1.59
C PHE A 149 0.70 15.09 2.89
N PHE A 150 -0.53 15.60 2.84
CA PHE A 150 -1.41 15.67 4.00
C PHE A 150 -2.35 14.46 4.15
N MET A 151 -2.26 13.48 3.23
CA MET A 151 -2.96 12.21 3.38
C MET A 151 -2.03 11.18 4.03
N PRO A 152 -2.47 10.48 5.08
CA PRO A 152 -1.61 9.54 5.76
C PRO A 152 -1.34 8.30 4.88
N SER A 153 -0.08 7.85 4.85
CA SER A 153 0.34 6.70 4.05
C SER A 153 -0.39 5.41 4.46
N TRP A 154 -0.70 5.25 5.75
CA TRP A 154 -1.48 4.10 6.21
C TRP A 154 -2.85 4.00 5.52
N PHE A 155 -3.49 5.15 5.21
CA PHE A 155 -4.75 5.17 4.49
C PHE A 155 -4.55 4.84 3.02
N LEU A 156 -3.58 5.48 2.36
CA LEU A 156 -3.31 5.25 0.94
C LEU A 156 -3.02 3.78 0.66
N GLU A 157 -2.09 3.21 1.42
CA GLU A 157 -1.65 1.83 1.24
C GLU A 157 -2.69 0.82 1.76
N GLY A 158 -3.30 1.10 2.90
CA GLY A 158 -4.33 0.23 3.46
C GLY A 158 -5.57 0.13 2.58
N ASP A 159 -5.97 1.22 1.94
CA ASP A 159 -7.06 1.25 0.96
C ASP A 159 -6.71 0.49 -0.33
N ALA A 160 -5.45 0.57 -0.77
CA ALA A 160 -4.96 -0.20 -1.92
C ALA A 160 -4.92 -1.72 -1.60
N VAL A 161 -4.42 -2.12 -0.43
CA VAL A 161 -4.47 -3.52 0.04
C VAL A 161 -5.91 -4.01 0.19
N GLY A 162 -6.81 -3.17 0.68
CA GLY A 162 -8.25 -3.48 0.74
C GLY A 162 -8.84 -3.73 -0.64
N THR A 163 -8.39 -2.98 -1.63
CA THR A 163 -8.83 -3.10 -3.02
C THR A 163 -8.34 -4.41 -3.65
N GLU A 164 -7.03 -4.71 -3.58
CA GLU A 164 -6.49 -5.96 -4.12
C GLU A 164 -7.12 -7.20 -3.46
N THR A 165 -7.41 -7.12 -2.17
CA THR A 165 -8.02 -8.23 -1.41
C THR A 165 -9.49 -8.44 -1.76
N SER A 166 -10.27 -7.37 -1.91
CA SER A 166 -11.69 -7.44 -2.20
C SER A 166 -12.01 -7.75 -3.66
N MET A 167 -11.12 -7.38 -4.59
CA MET A 167 -11.29 -7.57 -6.03
C MET A 167 -10.58 -8.80 -6.59
N SER A 168 -10.03 -9.65 -5.74
CA SER A 168 -9.39 -10.90 -6.12
C SER A 168 -9.70 -12.03 -5.15
N ASN A 169 -9.41 -13.26 -5.56
CA ASN A 169 -9.49 -14.44 -4.67
C ASN A 169 -8.27 -14.58 -3.75
N GLY A 170 -7.28 -13.71 -3.90
CA GLY A 170 -6.08 -13.61 -3.09
C GLY A 170 -6.00 -12.25 -2.38
N GLY A 171 -4.86 -11.57 -2.50
CA GLY A 171 -4.55 -10.30 -1.84
C GLY A 171 -3.87 -10.51 -0.50
N ARG A 172 -3.06 -9.53 -0.11
CA ARG A 172 -2.12 -9.67 1.02
C ARG A 172 -2.81 -9.98 2.35
N TRP A 173 -4.00 -9.46 2.59
CA TRP A 173 -4.73 -9.75 3.82
C TRP A 173 -5.06 -11.24 4.02
N ARG A 174 -5.23 -11.99 2.93
CA ARG A 174 -5.54 -13.43 3.01
C ARG A 174 -4.32 -14.28 3.39
N LEU A 175 -3.13 -13.68 3.38
CA LEU A 175 -1.89 -14.34 3.80
C LEU A 175 -1.74 -14.20 5.32
N PRO A 176 -1.64 -15.31 6.07
CA PRO A 176 -1.53 -15.25 7.53
C PRO A 176 -0.39 -14.37 8.03
N GLU A 177 0.73 -14.34 7.31
CA GLU A 177 1.92 -13.56 7.65
C GLU A 177 1.67 -12.05 7.65
N PHE A 178 0.65 -11.56 6.93
CA PHE A 178 0.37 -10.13 6.83
C PHE A 178 -0.20 -9.55 8.14
N SER A 179 -1.05 -10.29 8.83
CA SER A 179 -1.64 -9.90 10.12
C SER A 179 -0.89 -10.44 11.33
N MET A 180 -0.04 -11.46 11.13
CA MET A 180 0.66 -12.18 12.20
C MET A 180 1.44 -11.27 13.16
N PRO A 181 2.17 -10.23 12.72
CA PRO A 181 2.88 -9.34 13.65
C PRO A 181 1.98 -8.69 14.69
N TYR A 182 0.81 -8.23 14.28
CA TYR A 182 -0.17 -7.60 15.19
C TYR A 182 -0.78 -8.64 16.13
N ARG A 183 -1.23 -9.77 15.58
CA ARG A 183 -1.81 -10.85 16.35
C ARG A 183 -0.86 -11.43 17.38
N ALA A 184 0.39 -11.71 16.99
CA ALA A 184 1.41 -12.28 17.88
C ALA A 184 1.73 -11.33 19.05
N GLN A 185 1.87 -10.05 18.79
CA GLN A 185 2.20 -9.09 19.85
C GLN A 185 1.01 -8.81 20.78
N MET A 186 -0.19 -8.69 20.23
CA MET A 186 -1.37 -8.37 21.04
C MET A 186 -1.86 -9.55 21.87
N LEU A 187 -1.79 -10.78 21.35
CA LEU A 187 -2.23 -11.97 22.07
C LEU A 187 -1.10 -12.66 22.83
N GLY A 188 0.09 -12.79 22.20
CA GLY A 188 1.22 -13.52 22.80
C GLY A 188 1.98 -12.68 23.84
N GLU A 189 2.34 -11.47 23.50
CA GLU A 189 3.14 -10.61 24.39
C GLU A 189 2.28 -9.61 25.21
N GLY A 190 0.99 -9.52 24.93
CA GLY A 190 0.07 -8.58 25.57
C GLY A 190 0.39 -7.11 25.31
N LYS A 191 1.24 -6.83 24.30
CA LYS A 191 1.66 -5.46 23.97
C LYS A 191 0.56 -4.75 23.19
N ASN A 192 0.14 -3.60 23.71
CA ASN A 192 -0.82 -2.73 23.06
C ASN A 192 -0.17 -1.35 22.87
N TYR A 193 0.47 -1.14 21.72
CA TYR A 193 1.10 0.14 21.42
C TYR A 193 0.05 1.17 20.99
N SER A 194 0.38 2.46 21.07
CA SER A 194 -0.43 3.53 20.51
C SER A 194 -0.48 3.46 18.99
N PHE A 195 -1.49 4.08 18.40
CA PHE A 195 -1.61 4.22 16.95
C PHE A 195 -0.33 4.78 16.31
N ASP A 196 0.21 5.88 16.88
CA ASP A 196 1.43 6.52 16.36
C ASP A 196 2.63 5.58 16.35
N LYS A 197 2.79 4.77 17.40
CA LYS A 197 3.91 3.83 17.48
C LYS A 197 3.80 2.71 16.43
N TRP A 198 2.59 2.22 16.17
CA TRP A 198 2.36 1.25 15.10
C TRP A 198 2.59 1.86 13.72
N TYR A 199 2.16 3.10 13.53
CA TYR A 199 2.23 3.76 12.23
C TYR A 199 3.65 4.24 11.89
N LEU A 200 4.33 4.87 12.84
CA LEU A 200 5.65 5.47 12.63
C LEU A 200 6.80 4.48 12.85
N GLY A 201 6.51 3.35 13.46
CA GLY A 201 7.53 2.37 13.81
C GLY A 201 8.24 2.68 15.12
N SER A 202 9.21 1.85 15.48
CA SER A 202 10.03 2.00 16.67
C SER A 202 11.43 1.43 16.43
N TYR A 203 12.48 2.16 16.89
CA TYR A 203 13.85 1.66 16.90
C TYR A 203 14.12 0.66 18.03
N LYS A 204 13.26 0.65 19.04
CA LYS A 204 13.43 -0.19 20.24
C LYS A 204 12.61 -1.46 20.16
N ASP A 205 11.37 -1.36 19.68
CA ASP A 205 10.42 -2.44 19.68
C ASP A 205 10.03 -2.80 18.26
N TYR A 206 9.77 -4.07 18.02
CA TYR A 206 9.20 -4.48 16.74
C TYR A 206 7.77 -3.96 16.62
N THR A 207 7.46 -3.36 15.48
CA THR A 207 6.12 -2.95 15.08
C THR A 207 5.79 -3.61 13.75
N GLY A 208 4.54 -3.96 13.55
CA GLY A 208 4.05 -4.45 12.27
C GLY A 208 4.10 -3.37 11.17
N ASP A 209 3.93 -3.81 9.95
CA ASP A 209 3.91 -2.95 8.77
C ASP A 209 2.66 -2.04 8.77
N TYR A 210 2.84 -0.77 8.42
CA TYR A 210 1.74 0.19 8.31
C TYR A 210 0.73 -0.13 7.17
N TYR A 211 1.09 -0.97 6.21
CA TYR A 211 0.15 -1.54 5.22
C TYR A 211 -0.92 -2.39 5.89
N ALA A 212 -0.49 -3.26 6.81
CA ALA A 212 -1.41 -4.10 7.58
C ALA A 212 -2.25 -3.27 8.56
N LEU A 213 -1.65 -2.28 9.22
CA LEU A 213 -2.37 -1.30 10.04
C LEU A 213 -3.47 -0.62 9.22
N GLY A 214 -3.08 -0.06 8.08
CA GLY A 214 -3.97 0.67 7.19
C GLY A 214 -5.10 -0.18 6.64
N TYR A 215 -4.81 -1.42 6.23
CA TYR A 215 -5.84 -2.36 5.79
C TYR A 215 -6.89 -2.60 6.88
N ASN A 216 -6.44 -2.90 8.09
CA ASN A 216 -7.35 -3.16 9.22
C ASN A 216 -8.26 -1.95 9.49
N LEU A 217 -7.69 -0.76 9.57
CA LEU A 217 -8.43 0.48 9.82
C LEU A 217 -9.40 0.80 8.68
N THR A 218 -8.94 0.70 7.44
CA THR A 218 -9.77 1.06 6.27
C THR A 218 -10.91 0.09 6.05
N SER A 219 -10.67 -1.20 6.28
CA SER A 219 -11.68 -2.25 6.13
C SER A 219 -12.70 -2.23 7.27
N PHE A 220 -12.24 -2.07 8.52
CA PHE A 220 -13.11 -1.94 9.66
C PHE A 220 -13.99 -0.68 9.58
N ALA A 221 -13.43 0.44 9.15
CA ALA A 221 -14.22 1.66 8.97
C ALA A 221 -15.34 1.47 7.94
N ARG A 222 -15.08 0.76 6.82
CA ARG A 222 -16.15 0.41 5.87
C ARG A 222 -17.21 -0.48 6.47
N HIS A 223 -16.81 -1.46 7.26
CA HIS A 223 -17.75 -2.34 7.98
C HIS A 223 -18.60 -1.57 8.99
N ARG A 224 -17.99 -0.67 9.74
CA ARG A 224 -18.61 0.04 10.87
C ARG A 224 -19.46 1.23 10.44
N PHE A 225 -19.02 2.01 9.45
CA PHE A 225 -19.61 3.29 9.05
C PHE A 225 -20.19 3.31 7.63
N GLY A 226 -20.09 2.19 6.92
CA GLY A 226 -20.58 2.05 5.55
C GLY A 226 -19.47 2.11 4.49
N ALA A 227 -19.75 1.48 3.36
CA ALA A 227 -18.77 1.31 2.26
C ALA A 227 -18.23 2.62 1.69
N ASP A 228 -18.98 3.70 1.79
CA ASP A 228 -18.68 5.02 1.24
C ASP A 228 -17.97 5.97 2.21
N ILE A 229 -17.60 5.50 3.42
CA ILE A 229 -16.96 6.34 4.45
C ILE A 229 -15.71 7.03 3.92
N TRP A 230 -14.89 6.34 3.12
CA TRP A 230 -13.65 6.90 2.58
C TRP A 230 -13.88 7.83 1.39
N ASP A 231 -14.93 7.61 0.59
CA ASP A 231 -15.37 8.58 -0.41
C ASP A 231 -15.81 9.88 0.26
N LYS A 232 -16.67 9.82 1.27
CA LYS A 232 -17.12 10.97 2.05
C LYS A 232 -15.96 11.71 2.71
N THR A 233 -15.02 10.95 3.32
CA THR A 233 -13.86 11.51 4.00
C THR A 233 -12.93 12.23 3.03
N THR A 234 -12.56 11.60 1.92
CA THR A 234 -11.69 12.22 0.92
C THR A 234 -12.35 13.37 0.18
N THR A 235 -13.66 13.30 -0.08
CA THR A 235 -14.42 14.41 -0.64
C THR A 235 -14.41 15.62 0.29
N ARG A 236 -14.65 15.42 1.60
CA ARG A 236 -14.57 16.51 2.58
C ARG A 236 -13.15 17.03 2.73
N TYR A 237 -12.16 16.16 2.72
CA TYR A 237 -10.74 16.51 2.78
C TYR A 237 -10.36 17.51 1.67
N VAL A 238 -10.70 17.21 0.41
CA VAL A 238 -10.35 18.10 -0.71
C VAL A 238 -11.16 19.40 -0.74
N ASN A 239 -12.30 19.44 -0.05
CA ASN A 239 -13.17 20.62 -0.01
C ASN A 239 -13.01 21.51 1.25
N ARG A 240 -12.15 21.11 2.22
CA ARG A 240 -11.97 21.81 3.50
C ARG A 240 -10.49 22.01 3.85
N PHE A 241 -9.77 22.69 2.98
CA PHE A 241 -8.31 22.88 3.06
C PHE A 241 -7.79 23.49 4.38
N PHE A 242 -8.59 24.33 5.06
CA PHE A 242 -8.14 25.05 6.26
C PHE A 242 -8.39 24.32 7.58
N ALA A 243 -8.96 23.12 7.56
CA ALA A 243 -9.27 22.35 8.78
C ALA A 243 -8.13 21.42 9.17
N ILE A 244 -6.97 21.93 9.57
CA ILE A 244 -5.79 21.12 9.97
C ILE A 244 -6.02 20.42 11.32
N PRO A 245 -5.69 19.11 11.47
CA PRO A 245 -5.24 18.15 10.45
C PRO A 245 -6.39 17.71 9.54
N MET A 246 -6.27 18.02 8.27
CA MET A 246 -7.37 17.97 7.30
C MET A 246 -8.02 16.60 7.17
N PHE A 247 -7.23 15.54 7.04
CA PHE A 247 -7.73 14.18 6.83
C PHE A 247 -8.43 13.64 8.08
N SER A 248 -7.80 13.76 9.26
CA SER A 248 -8.37 13.29 10.53
C SER A 248 -9.65 14.03 10.89
N ASN A 249 -9.72 15.33 10.65
CA ASN A 249 -10.92 16.12 10.87
C ASN A 249 -12.04 15.77 9.88
N ALA A 250 -11.69 15.46 8.62
CA ALA A 250 -12.66 14.99 7.64
C ALA A 250 -13.26 13.63 8.04
N PHE A 251 -12.41 12.70 8.49
CA PHE A 251 -12.85 11.41 9.00
C PHE A 251 -13.74 11.56 10.24
N LYS A 252 -13.27 12.30 11.26
CA LYS A 252 -14.02 12.54 12.49
C LYS A 252 -15.42 13.13 12.22
N HIS A 253 -15.53 14.03 11.27
CA HIS A 253 -16.81 14.60 10.90
C HIS A 253 -17.80 13.57 10.34
N ASN A 254 -17.31 12.64 9.49
CA ASN A 254 -18.16 11.66 8.83
C ASN A 254 -18.43 10.41 9.70
N ALA A 255 -17.46 10.02 10.54
CA ALA A 255 -17.53 8.82 11.38
C ALA A 255 -17.99 9.10 12.82
N GLY A 256 -17.91 10.35 13.28
CA GLY A 256 -18.21 10.72 14.68
C GLY A 256 -17.09 10.43 15.67
N ILE A 257 -16.05 9.69 15.27
CA ILE A 257 -14.90 9.32 16.12
C ILE A 257 -13.57 9.77 15.49
N SER A 258 -12.53 9.88 16.33
CA SER A 258 -11.17 10.19 15.88
C SER A 258 -10.50 8.98 15.22
N ILE A 259 -9.32 9.18 14.61
CA ILE A 259 -8.48 8.09 14.10
C ILE A 259 -8.03 7.17 15.26
N ASP A 260 -7.69 7.71 16.42
CA ASP A 260 -7.37 6.91 17.61
C ASP A 260 -8.59 6.10 18.08
N GLY A 261 -9.79 6.69 18.02
CA GLY A 261 -11.04 5.98 18.28
C GLY A 261 -11.25 4.82 17.31
N LEU A 262 -11.05 5.06 16.00
CA LEU A 262 -11.09 4.01 14.99
C LEU A 262 -10.06 2.91 15.27
N TYR A 263 -8.82 3.29 15.61
CA TYR A 263 -7.76 2.35 15.96
C TYR A 263 -8.18 1.45 17.13
N ASN A 264 -8.67 2.03 18.21
CA ASN A 264 -9.09 1.29 19.40
C ASN A 264 -10.24 0.32 19.07
N GLU A 265 -11.32 0.81 18.44
CA GLU A 265 -12.47 -0.04 18.07
C GLU A 265 -12.03 -1.18 17.12
N THR A 266 -11.14 -0.90 16.14
CA THR A 266 -10.64 -1.90 15.18
C THR A 266 -9.89 -3.01 15.90
N PHE A 267 -8.94 -2.66 16.75
CA PHE A 267 -8.08 -3.66 17.38
C PHE A 267 -8.73 -4.35 18.58
N ASP A 268 -9.70 -3.75 19.22
CA ASP A 268 -10.55 -4.44 20.19
C ASP A 268 -11.37 -5.53 19.48
N PHE A 269 -12.03 -5.19 18.38
CA PHE A 269 -12.77 -6.14 17.56
C PHE A 269 -11.86 -7.29 17.05
N LEU A 270 -10.71 -6.97 16.47
CA LEU A 270 -9.80 -7.97 15.94
C LEU A 270 -9.22 -8.88 17.03
N ARG A 271 -8.91 -8.32 18.21
CA ARG A 271 -8.43 -9.11 19.35
C ARG A 271 -9.44 -10.12 19.80
N ASP A 272 -10.71 -9.74 19.84
CA ASP A 272 -11.79 -10.64 20.20
C ASP A 272 -12.00 -11.73 19.14
N GLU A 273 -11.92 -11.39 17.85
CA GLU A 273 -11.99 -12.36 16.77
C GLU A 273 -10.78 -13.32 16.79
N TRP A 274 -9.59 -12.81 16.98
CA TRP A 274 -8.38 -13.64 17.04
C TRP A 274 -8.37 -14.60 18.25
N ARG A 275 -8.92 -14.20 19.39
CA ARG A 275 -9.09 -15.07 20.55
C ARG A 275 -10.03 -16.25 20.29
N LYS A 276 -11.05 -16.05 19.45
CA LYS A 276 -11.97 -17.12 19.06
C LYS A 276 -11.35 -18.14 18.10
N MET A 277 -10.33 -17.72 17.34
CA MET A 277 -9.70 -18.54 16.31
C MET A 277 -8.77 -19.62 16.89
N ASP A 278 -8.34 -19.48 18.13
CA ASP A 278 -7.28 -20.33 18.67
C ASP A 278 -7.77 -21.20 19.81
N THR A 279 -7.64 -22.51 19.61
CA THR A 279 -7.81 -23.43 20.74
C THR A 279 -6.97 -24.69 20.65
N ALA A 280 -6.23 -24.94 19.58
CA ALA A 280 -5.59 -26.24 19.34
C ALA A 280 -4.15 -26.19 18.82
N ALA A 281 -3.50 -25.05 18.82
CA ALA A 281 -2.11 -24.98 18.35
C ALA A 281 -1.16 -25.61 19.37
N VAL A 282 -0.66 -26.79 19.05
CA VAL A 282 0.55 -27.32 19.70
C VAL A 282 1.69 -26.37 19.30
N ILE A 283 2.18 -25.60 20.28
CA ILE A 283 3.38 -24.78 20.08
C ILE A 283 4.58 -25.73 20.11
N PRO A 284 5.27 -25.98 18.98
CA PRO A 284 6.44 -26.81 18.98
C PRO A 284 7.57 -26.15 19.77
N ASP A 285 8.51 -26.95 20.29
CA ASP A 285 9.69 -26.39 20.92
C ASP A 285 10.51 -25.54 19.93
N TYR A 286 10.99 -24.43 20.41
CA TYR A 286 11.81 -23.54 19.59
C TYR A 286 13.18 -24.16 19.35
N LEU A 287 13.58 -24.29 18.09
CA LEU A 287 14.93 -24.69 17.71
C LEU A 287 15.98 -23.60 17.93
N SER A 288 15.53 -22.34 17.94
CA SER A 288 16.43 -21.19 18.13
C SER A 288 16.45 -20.72 19.59
N PRO A 289 17.59 -20.18 20.07
CA PRO A 289 17.65 -19.53 21.39
C PRO A 289 16.62 -18.40 21.48
N LYS A 290 16.03 -18.19 22.65
CA LYS A 290 15.17 -17.01 22.89
C LYS A 290 16.01 -15.74 22.77
N PRO A 291 15.85 -14.90 21.75
CA PRO A 291 16.62 -13.68 21.62
C PRO A 291 16.09 -12.62 22.60
N GLY A 292 16.98 -11.79 23.17
CA GLY A 292 16.62 -10.65 24.00
C GLY A 292 15.95 -9.50 23.22
N LYS A 293 16.00 -9.55 21.88
CA LYS A 293 15.42 -8.58 20.95
C LYS A 293 14.78 -9.31 19.78
N TYR A 294 13.88 -8.62 19.08
CA TYR A 294 13.24 -9.20 17.90
C TYR A 294 14.29 -9.73 16.91
N THR A 295 14.19 -11.01 16.61
CA THR A 295 15.03 -11.72 15.65
C THR A 295 14.14 -12.62 14.80
N SER A 296 14.29 -12.53 13.48
CA SER A 296 13.58 -13.35 12.51
C SER A 296 14.56 -14.32 11.85
N TYR A 297 14.14 -15.57 11.70
CA TYR A 297 14.82 -16.58 10.90
C TYR A 297 13.94 -16.96 9.73
N ARG A 298 14.46 -16.79 8.50
CA ARG A 298 13.72 -17.07 7.26
C ARG A 298 14.42 -18.13 6.44
N TYR A 299 13.63 -18.87 5.67
CA TYR A 299 14.12 -19.90 4.74
C TYR A 299 14.99 -20.97 5.42
N PRO A 300 14.52 -21.60 6.50
CA PRO A 300 15.32 -22.63 7.17
C PRO A 300 15.54 -23.83 6.23
N GLN A 301 16.79 -24.29 6.15
CA GLN A 301 17.21 -25.47 5.40
C GLN A 301 17.97 -26.39 6.31
N ALA A 302 17.51 -27.62 6.44
CA ALA A 302 18.25 -28.65 7.16
C ALA A 302 19.47 -29.12 6.34
N VAL A 303 20.66 -29.03 6.92
CA VAL A 303 21.89 -29.54 6.32
C VAL A 303 22.10 -30.96 6.72
N ASN A 304 21.79 -31.29 7.97
CA ASN A 304 21.80 -32.65 8.55
C ASN A 304 20.89 -32.65 9.78
N ASP A 305 20.85 -33.78 10.51
CA ASP A 305 19.98 -34.00 11.68
C ASP A 305 20.23 -33.00 12.84
N SER A 306 21.34 -32.28 12.86
CA SER A 306 21.72 -31.35 13.93
C SER A 306 21.98 -29.94 13.48
N THR A 307 21.95 -29.64 12.18
CA THR A 307 22.35 -28.37 11.63
C THR A 307 21.28 -27.79 10.68
N VAL A 308 20.84 -26.57 10.98
CA VAL A 308 19.92 -25.79 10.13
C VAL A 308 20.59 -24.49 9.74
N ILE A 309 20.53 -24.14 8.48
CA ILE A 309 20.94 -22.83 7.96
C ILE A 309 19.68 -22.01 7.70
N ALA A 310 19.67 -20.75 8.11
CA ALA A 310 18.57 -19.81 7.87
C ALA A 310 19.09 -18.39 7.71
N VAL A 311 18.36 -17.54 6.99
CA VAL A 311 18.64 -16.10 6.95
C VAL A 311 18.17 -15.46 8.24
N LYS A 312 19.10 -14.91 9.01
CA LYS A 312 18.83 -14.19 10.25
C LYS A 312 18.70 -12.70 9.99
N SER A 313 17.70 -12.06 10.57
CA SER A 313 17.52 -10.60 10.57
C SER A 313 16.87 -10.14 11.86
N GLY A 314 17.09 -8.89 12.28
CA GLY A 314 16.51 -8.34 13.49
C GLY A 314 16.76 -6.85 13.66
N LEU A 315 16.30 -6.28 14.78
CA LEU A 315 16.42 -4.84 15.05
C LEU A 315 17.87 -4.35 15.24
N GLN A 316 18.82 -5.24 15.41
CA GLN A 316 20.23 -4.92 15.63
C GLN A 316 21.19 -5.64 14.68
N ASP A 317 20.68 -6.50 13.84
CA ASP A 317 21.52 -7.32 12.96
C ASP A 317 21.46 -6.78 11.53
N ILE A 318 22.62 -6.63 10.91
CA ILE A 318 22.73 -6.66 9.46
C ILE A 318 22.32 -8.08 9.03
N ASN A 319 21.58 -8.21 7.95
CA ASN A 319 21.21 -9.51 7.40
C ASN A 319 22.46 -10.39 7.25
N SER A 320 22.49 -11.49 7.90
CA SER A 320 23.60 -12.46 7.89
C SER A 320 23.11 -13.83 7.44
#